data_3ff4a2fe8c25eb3eebdfd6efced008df
#
_entry.id   3ff4a2fe8c25eb3eebdfd6efced008df
#
_cell.length_a   1.000
_cell.length_b   1.000
_cell.length_c   1.000
_cell.angle_alpha   90.00
_cell.angle_beta   90.00
_cell.angle_gamma   90.00
#
_symmetry.space_group_name_H-M   'P 1'
#
loop_
_entity.id
_entity.type
_entity.pdbx_description
1 polymer ?
#
loop_
_entity_poly.entity_id
_entity_poly.type
_entity_poly.pdbx_seq_one_letter_code
_entity_poly.pdbx_strand_id
1 'polypeptide(L)'
;RFLEENSLPGIYRVHEAPQDDKKSDLIVFLRHRGFKVPRKLTIKAISDILLKAKKMPDFHLIQMFILRSMMQAVYHTKNKGHFGLGFTEYTHFTSPIRRYPDLIVHRLIKSHLYNKKKPYPKDEDLSIIAQYASTQERIADDYSRKVVNALKCHHLKHYLGQKHKAVIA
;
A
#
# COMPACT_ATOMS: atom_id res chain seq x y z
N ARG A 1 18.46 -2.11 -0.13
CA ARG A 1 19.86 -1.93 0.28
C ARG A 1 20.79 -2.78 -0.58
N PHE A 2 20.72 -4.13 -0.57
CA PHE A 2 21.61 -4.99 -1.38
C PHE A 2 21.60 -4.62 -2.87
N LEU A 3 20.43 -4.37 -3.47
CA LEU A 3 20.32 -3.99 -4.87
C LEU A 3 21.00 -2.65 -5.17
N GLU A 4 20.83 -1.66 -4.31
CA GLU A 4 21.43 -0.33 -4.48
C GLU A 4 22.94 -0.35 -4.24
N GLU A 5 23.40 -1.03 -3.20
CA GLU A 5 24.83 -1.19 -2.89
C GLU A 5 25.61 -1.87 -4.04
N ASN A 6 24.95 -2.74 -4.80
CA ASN A 6 25.54 -3.43 -5.93
C ASN A 6 25.13 -2.84 -7.29
N SER A 7 24.49 -1.68 -7.31
CA SER A 7 24.00 -1.01 -8.54
C SER A 7 23.18 -1.93 -9.44
N LEU A 8 22.38 -2.82 -8.82
CA LEU A 8 21.55 -3.77 -9.54
C LEU A 8 20.19 -3.16 -9.87
N PRO A 9 19.66 -3.44 -11.07
CA PRO A 9 18.28 -3.11 -11.35
C PRO A 9 17.36 -3.90 -10.42
N GLY A 10 16.17 -3.38 -10.14
CA GLY A 10 15.23 -4.05 -9.24
C GLY A 10 13.80 -3.57 -9.37
N ILE A 11 12.90 -4.27 -8.70
CA ILE A 11 11.51 -3.86 -8.55
C ILE A 11 11.28 -3.58 -7.06
N TYR A 12 10.95 -2.33 -6.76
CA TYR A 12 10.65 -1.86 -5.41
C TYR A 12 9.15 -1.84 -5.17
N ARG A 13 8.73 -2.02 -3.93
CA ARG A 13 7.36 -1.76 -3.48
C ARG A 13 7.29 -0.34 -2.95
N VAL A 14 6.77 0.55 -3.76
CA VAL A 14 6.72 1.99 -3.49
C VAL A 14 5.36 2.37 -2.94
N HIS A 15 5.35 3.19 -1.89
CA HIS A 15 4.17 3.82 -1.35
C HIS A 15 4.47 5.30 -1.09
N GLU A 16 3.99 6.15 -1.95
CA GLU A 16 4.22 7.59 -1.83
C GLU A 16 3.33 8.20 -0.72
N ALA A 17 3.73 9.35 -0.20
CA ALA A 17 2.92 10.12 0.74
C ALA A 17 1.60 10.56 0.07
N PRO A 18 0.56 10.91 0.87
CA PRO A 18 -0.68 11.47 0.33
C PRO A 18 -0.40 12.65 -0.60
N GLN A 19 -1.17 12.76 -1.68
CA GLN A 19 -1.14 13.92 -2.56
C GLN A 19 -1.53 15.20 -1.79
N ASP A 20 -1.08 16.35 -2.26
CA ASP A 20 -1.21 17.59 -1.48
C ASP A 20 -2.66 18.02 -1.21
N ASP A 21 -3.59 17.77 -2.14
CA ASP A 21 -5.03 17.96 -1.95
C ASP A 21 -5.56 17.06 -0.82
N LYS A 22 -5.39 15.76 -0.93
CA LYS A 22 -5.82 14.78 0.09
C LYS A 22 -5.13 14.97 1.43
N LYS A 23 -3.87 15.41 1.41
CA LYS A 23 -3.12 15.72 2.62
C LYS A 23 -3.69 16.95 3.32
N SER A 24 -4.07 17.97 2.56
CA SER A 24 -4.70 19.19 3.09
C SER A 24 -6.04 18.86 3.72
N ASP A 25 -6.89 18.11 3.05
CA ASP A 25 -8.18 17.66 3.56
C ASP A 25 -8.03 16.81 4.83
N LEU A 26 -7.05 15.91 4.84
CA LEU A 26 -6.74 15.10 6.03
C LEU A 26 -6.32 15.97 7.22
N ILE A 27 -5.46 16.96 7.00
CA ILE A 27 -5.00 17.86 8.04
C ILE A 27 -6.18 18.68 8.62
N VAL A 28 -7.04 19.22 7.75
CA VAL A 28 -8.24 19.95 8.14
C VAL A 28 -9.16 19.06 8.97
N PHE A 29 -9.48 17.88 8.47
CA PHE A 29 -10.33 16.89 9.17
C PHE A 29 -9.80 16.55 10.57
N LEU A 30 -8.51 16.22 10.68
CA LEU A 30 -7.89 15.86 11.96
C LEU A 30 -7.85 17.04 12.95
N ARG A 31 -7.63 18.27 12.46
CA ARG A 31 -7.66 19.47 13.31
C ARG A 31 -9.06 19.74 13.86
N HIS A 32 -10.10 19.59 13.05
CA HIS A 32 -11.49 19.70 13.50
C HIS A 32 -11.85 18.68 14.60
N ARG A 33 -11.15 17.54 14.64
CA ARG A 33 -11.29 16.52 15.70
C ARG A 33 -10.37 16.78 16.91
N GLY A 34 -9.71 17.95 16.97
CA GLY A 34 -8.87 18.35 18.09
C GLY A 34 -7.45 17.80 18.08
N PHE A 35 -7.01 17.15 16.99
CA PHE A 35 -5.64 16.66 16.91
C PHE A 35 -4.65 17.75 16.51
N LYS A 36 -3.51 17.78 17.18
CA LYS A 36 -2.36 18.60 16.76
C LYS A 36 -1.65 17.86 15.61
N VAL A 37 -1.77 18.37 14.39
CA VAL A 37 -1.15 17.80 13.21
C VAL A 37 0.09 18.60 12.84
N PRO A 38 1.28 17.96 12.76
CA PRO A 38 2.50 18.64 12.38
C PRO A 38 2.45 19.09 10.91
N ARG A 39 3.24 20.13 10.58
CA ARG A 39 3.32 20.66 9.20
C ARG A 39 3.79 19.59 8.21
N LYS A 40 4.75 18.73 8.62
CA LYS A 40 5.20 17.56 7.85
C LYS A 40 4.48 16.32 8.37
N LEU A 41 3.53 15.83 7.58
CA LEU A 41 2.81 14.60 7.90
C LEU A 41 3.72 13.41 7.67
N THR A 42 4.06 12.70 8.75
CA THR A 42 4.86 11.45 8.71
C THR A 42 4.00 10.28 9.17
N ILE A 43 4.42 9.06 8.81
CA ILE A 43 3.71 7.86 9.29
C ILE A 43 3.70 7.76 10.83
N LYS A 44 4.77 8.22 11.49
CA LYS A 44 4.84 8.28 12.95
C LYS A 44 3.77 9.22 13.52
N ALA A 45 3.62 10.41 12.94
CA ALA A 45 2.57 11.36 13.37
C ALA A 45 1.17 10.78 13.18
N ILE A 46 0.93 10.06 12.08
CA ILE A 46 -0.34 9.36 11.82
C ILE A 46 -0.57 8.25 12.85
N SER A 47 0.45 7.45 13.15
CA SER A 47 0.38 6.41 14.17
C SER A 47 0.05 6.96 15.55
N ASP A 48 0.70 8.06 15.96
CA ASP A 48 0.45 8.73 17.23
C ASP A 48 -0.99 9.28 17.30
N ILE A 49 -1.51 9.81 16.19
CA ILE A 49 -2.91 10.27 16.10
C ILE A 49 -3.86 9.09 16.24
N LEU A 50 -3.63 7.99 15.52
CA LEU A 50 -4.46 6.78 15.60
C LEU A 50 -4.48 6.18 17.01
N LEU A 51 -3.32 6.15 17.70
CA LEU A 51 -3.25 5.68 19.07
C LEU A 51 -4.09 6.54 20.03
N LYS A 52 -4.07 7.86 19.86
CA LYS A 52 -4.92 8.79 20.64
C LYS A 52 -6.39 8.64 20.29
N ALA A 53 -6.70 8.50 19.00
CA ALA A 53 -8.06 8.34 18.50
C ALA A 53 -8.72 7.02 18.94
N LYS A 54 -7.95 5.98 19.27
CA LYS A 54 -8.46 4.64 19.63
C LYS A 54 -9.49 4.65 20.77
N LYS A 55 -9.44 5.67 21.63
CA LYS A 55 -10.39 5.84 22.76
C LYS A 55 -11.62 6.68 22.39
N MET A 56 -11.68 7.21 21.17
CA MET A 56 -12.79 8.07 20.74
C MET A 56 -13.93 7.23 20.14
N PRO A 57 -15.18 7.64 20.30
CA PRO A 57 -16.33 6.90 19.77
C PRO A 57 -16.34 6.82 18.24
N ASP A 58 -15.74 7.81 17.58
CA ASP A 58 -15.64 7.93 16.13
C ASP A 58 -14.29 7.44 15.56
N PHE A 59 -13.54 6.64 16.32
CA PHE A 59 -12.25 6.07 15.89
C PHE A 59 -12.31 5.45 14.50
N HIS A 60 -13.37 4.69 14.21
CA HIS A 60 -13.51 4.02 12.92
C HIS A 60 -13.59 5.01 11.74
N LEU A 61 -14.29 6.13 11.92
CA LEU A 61 -14.37 7.20 10.93
C LEU A 61 -13.00 7.85 10.69
N ILE A 62 -12.27 8.13 11.77
CA ILE A 62 -10.93 8.72 11.70
C ILE A 62 -9.99 7.77 10.95
N GLN A 63 -10.00 6.48 11.30
CA GLN A 63 -9.18 5.46 10.66
C GLN A 63 -9.49 5.36 9.16
N MET A 64 -10.77 5.34 8.81
CA MET A 64 -11.20 5.23 7.42
C MET A 64 -10.81 6.46 6.60
N PHE A 65 -10.94 7.68 7.16
CA PHE A 65 -10.55 8.91 6.48
C PHE A 65 -9.05 8.95 6.23
N ILE A 66 -8.24 8.55 7.23
CA ILE A 66 -6.79 8.42 7.07
C ILE A 66 -6.47 7.43 5.94
N LEU A 67 -7.07 6.23 5.95
CA LEU A 67 -6.82 5.22 4.92
C LEU A 67 -7.19 5.70 3.51
N ARG A 68 -8.32 6.38 3.35
CA ARG A 68 -8.76 6.93 2.05
C ARG A 68 -7.84 8.04 1.53
N SER A 69 -7.17 8.74 2.43
CA SER A 69 -6.22 9.79 2.06
C SER A 69 -4.87 9.23 1.61
N MET A 70 -4.55 7.96 1.94
CA MET A 70 -3.28 7.34 1.55
C MET A 70 -3.24 7.00 0.07
N MET A 71 -2.04 7.08 -0.50
CA MET A 71 -1.77 6.55 -1.84
C MET A 71 -1.80 5.02 -1.82
N GLN A 72 -2.04 4.44 -2.97
CA GLN A 72 -1.93 2.99 -3.12
C GLN A 72 -0.46 2.61 -3.36
N ALA A 73 0.01 1.54 -2.71
CA ALA A 73 1.34 1.02 -2.97
C ALA A 73 1.38 0.37 -4.37
N VAL A 74 2.49 0.56 -5.08
CA VAL A 74 2.71 0.04 -6.43
C VAL A 74 4.10 -0.57 -6.56
N TYR A 75 4.32 -1.38 -7.58
CA TYR A 75 5.65 -1.81 -7.98
C TYR A 75 6.27 -0.79 -8.93
N HIS A 76 7.55 -0.48 -8.73
CA HIS A 76 8.28 0.50 -9.53
C HIS A 76 9.77 0.15 -9.61
N THR A 77 10.44 0.49 -10.71
CA THR A 77 11.89 0.25 -10.87
C THR A 77 12.76 1.25 -10.10
N LYS A 78 12.24 2.45 -9.85
CA LYS A 78 12.93 3.46 -9.03
C LYS A 78 12.47 3.36 -7.58
N ASN A 79 13.42 3.34 -6.65
CA ASN A 79 13.13 3.43 -5.23
C ASN A 79 12.58 4.83 -4.88
N LYS A 80 11.37 4.89 -4.34
CA LYS A 80 10.75 6.12 -3.83
C LYS A 80 10.36 5.98 -2.35
N GLY A 81 10.84 4.91 -1.71
CA GLY A 81 10.49 4.57 -0.34
C GLY A 81 9.08 4.02 -0.16
N HIS A 82 8.76 3.71 1.06
CA HIS A 82 7.44 3.20 1.45
C HIS A 82 6.89 3.98 2.65
N PHE A 83 6.11 5.01 2.37
CA PHE A 83 5.56 5.93 3.36
C PHE A 83 4.80 5.19 4.48
N GLY A 84 3.89 4.28 4.11
CA GLY A 84 3.06 3.56 5.07
C GLY A 84 3.82 2.65 6.05
N LEU A 85 5.04 2.20 5.69
CA LEU A 85 5.93 1.44 6.55
C LEU A 85 7.04 2.30 7.17
N GLY A 86 7.23 3.52 6.69
CA GLY A 86 8.33 4.39 7.11
C GLY A 86 9.71 3.94 6.65
N PHE A 87 9.79 3.13 5.61
CA PHE A 87 11.04 2.65 5.05
C PHE A 87 11.51 3.52 3.89
N THR A 88 12.82 3.80 3.86
CA THR A 88 13.45 4.48 2.74
C THR A 88 13.62 3.57 1.52
N GLU A 89 13.69 2.27 1.75
CA GLU A 89 13.87 1.24 0.73
C GLU A 89 12.99 0.04 1.08
N TYR A 90 12.18 -0.41 0.14
CA TYR A 90 11.35 -1.59 0.38
C TYR A 90 11.09 -2.35 -0.91
N THR A 91 11.22 -3.67 -0.84
CA THR A 91 10.83 -4.57 -1.91
C THR A 91 10.19 -5.83 -1.35
N HIS A 92 9.35 -6.46 -2.13
CA HIS A 92 8.83 -7.78 -1.85
C HIS A 92 9.87 -8.84 -2.25
N PHE A 93 10.12 -9.80 -1.36
CA PHE A 93 11.13 -10.83 -1.57
C PHE A 93 10.71 -12.23 -1.10
N THR A 94 9.84 -12.32 -0.11
CA THR A 94 9.60 -13.54 0.67
C THR A 94 8.55 -14.48 0.10
N SER A 95 7.86 -14.11 -0.98
CA SER A 95 6.74 -14.90 -1.53
C SER A 95 6.82 -15.08 -3.07
N PRO A 96 7.93 -15.63 -3.61
CA PRO A 96 8.12 -15.72 -5.07
C PRO A 96 7.17 -16.72 -5.76
N ILE A 97 6.49 -17.57 -5.01
CA ILE A 97 5.51 -18.54 -5.56
C ILE A 97 4.24 -17.82 -6.04
N ARG A 98 3.81 -16.78 -5.32
CA ARG A 98 2.54 -16.08 -5.58
C ARG A 98 2.69 -14.63 -6.01
N ARG A 99 3.89 -14.06 -5.93
CA ARG A 99 4.18 -12.68 -6.36
C ARG A 99 5.32 -12.67 -7.37
N TYR A 100 4.98 -12.37 -8.60
CA TYR A 100 5.95 -12.34 -9.69
C TYR A 100 7.10 -11.34 -9.47
N PRO A 101 6.89 -10.13 -8.91
CA PRO A 101 8.00 -9.23 -8.59
C PRO A 101 9.05 -9.84 -7.65
N ASP A 102 8.64 -10.62 -6.64
CA ASP A 102 9.57 -11.33 -5.75
C ASP A 102 10.45 -12.29 -6.56
N LEU A 103 9.85 -13.06 -7.49
CA LEU A 103 10.59 -13.98 -8.34
C LEU A 103 11.61 -13.26 -9.23
N ILE A 104 11.25 -12.09 -9.77
CA ILE A 104 12.17 -11.26 -10.56
C ILE A 104 13.35 -10.83 -9.69
N VAL A 105 13.11 -10.30 -8.49
CA VAL A 105 14.18 -9.90 -7.57
C VAL A 105 15.09 -11.10 -7.23
N HIS A 106 14.54 -12.30 -6.96
CA HIS A 106 15.34 -13.50 -6.77
C HIS A 106 16.22 -13.83 -7.98
N ARG A 107 15.69 -13.72 -9.19
CA ARG A 107 16.44 -13.99 -10.43
C ARG A 107 17.58 -12.99 -10.64
N LEU A 108 17.34 -11.71 -10.37
CA LEU A 108 18.35 -10.67 -10.46
C LEU A 108 19.49 -10.90 -9.47
N ILE A 109 19.17 -11.17 -8.21
CA ILE A 109 20.17 -11.46 -7.18
C ILE A 109 20.97 -12.72 -7.52
N LYS A 110 20.30 -13.81 -7.91
CA LYS A 110 20.96 -15.06 -8.32
C LYS A 110 21.88 -14.86 -9.53
N SER A 111 21.45 -14.07 -10.51
CA SER A 111 22.28 -13.76 -11.67
C SER A 111 23.57 -13.02 -11.28
N HIS A 112 23.47 -12.09 -10.34
CA HIS A 112 24.61 -11.37 -9.78
C HIS A 112 25.56 -12.31 -9.01
N LEU A 113 25.03 -13.06 -8.04
CA LEU A 113 25.82 -13.92 -7.16
C LEU A 113 26.54 -15.04 -7.91
N TYR A 114 25.95 -15.59 -8.96
CA TYR A 114 26.52 -16.67 -9.73
C TYR A 114 27.26 -16.23 -10.99
N ASN A 115 27.58 -14.94 -11.12
CA ASN A 115 28.30 -14.35 -12.27
C ASN A 115 27.76 -14.86 -13.62
N LYS A 116 26.45 -15.12 -13.72
CA LYS A 116 25.86 -15.57 -14.96
C LYS A 116 25.91 -14.45 -15.97
N LYS A 117 26.60 -14.68 -17.10
CA LYS A 117 26.73 -13.77 -18.25
C LYS A 117 25.39 -13.44 -18.95
N LYS A 118 24.24 -13.81 -18.38
CA LYS A 118 22.93 -13.42 -18.92
C LYS A 118 22.71 -11.94 -18.61
N PRO A 119 22.44 -11.13 -19.63
CA PRO A 119 22.12 -9.72 -19.41
C PRO A 119 20.91 -9.62 -18.48
N TYR A 120 20.98 -8.70 -17.52
CA TYR A 120 19.80 -8.33 -16.74
C TYR A 120 18.69 -7.84 -17.69
N PRO A 121 17.42 -8.05 -17.36
CA PRO A 121 16.33 -7.39 -18.06
C PRO A 121 16.63 -5.89 -18.10
N LYS A 122 16.37 -5.26 -19.24
CA LYS A 122 16.48 -3.80 -19.36
C LYS A 122 15.53 -3.12 -18.39
N ASP A 123 15.83 -1.91 -17.96
CA ASP A 123 14.95 -1.13 -17.08
C ASP A 123 13.56 -0.95 -17.66
N GLU A 124 13.44 -0.83 -18.97
CA GLU A 124 12.18 -0.77 -19.70
C GLU A 124 11.33 -2.03 -19.50
N ASP A 125 11.94 -3.22 -19.63
CA ASP A 125 11.26 -4.50 -19.41
C ASP A 125 10.81 -4.64 -17.95
N LEU A 126 11.66 -4.24 -17.00
CA LEU A 126 11.32 -4.25 -15.57
C LEU A 126 10.20 -3.27 -15.24
N SER A 127 10.17 -2.12 -15.92
CA SER A 127 9.10 -1.12 -15.75
C SER A 127 7.75 -1.67 -16.22
N ILE A 128 7.72 -2.34 -17.38
CA ILE A 128 6.52 -3.01 -17.90
C ILE A 128 6.05 -4.10 -16.92
N ILE A 129 6.97 -4.92 -16.43
CA ILE A 129 6.66 -5.97 -15.44
C ILE A 129 6.09 -5.37 -14.15
N ALA A 130 6.69 -4.29 -13.63
CA ALA A 130 6.24 -3.62 -12.41
C ALA A 130 4.83 -3.03 -12.56
N GLN A 131 4.58 -2.36 -13.69
CA GLN A 131 3.26 -1.81 -14.00
C GLN A 131 2.20 -2.91 -14.16
N TYR A 132 2.52 -3.96 -14.89
CA TYR A 132 1.63 -5.11 -15.08
C TYR A 132 1.30 -5.78 -13.75
N ALA A 133 2.31 -6.06 -12.91
CA ALA A 133 2.12 -6.65 -11.60
C ALA A 133 1.24 -5.80 -10.69
N SER A 134 1.42 -4.47 -10.71
CA SER A 134 0.58 -3.53 -9.95
C SER A 134 -0.87 -3.53 -10.43
N THR A 135 -1.08 -3.65 -11.74
CA THR A 135 -2.42 -3.73 -12.33
C THR A 135 -3.12 -5.05 -11.97
N GLN A 136 -2.41 -6.17 -12.09
CA GLN A 136 -2.96 -7.48 -11.75
C GLN A 136 -3.28 -7.63 -10.26
N GLU A 137 -2.45 -7.05 -9.38
CA GLU A 137 -2.74 -7.00 -7.95
C GLU A 137 -4.06 -6.27 -7.67
N ARG A 138 -4.28 -5.12 -8.30
CA ARG A 138 -5.55 -4.36 -8.16
C ARG A 138 -6.76 -5.14 -8.66
N ILE A 139 -6.63 -5.82 -9.78
CA ILE A 139 -7.69 -6.65 -10.34
C ILE A 139 -8.00 -7.81 -9.37
N ALA A 140 -7.00 -8.49 -8.85
CA ALA A 140 -7.17 -9.58 -7.88
C ALA A 140 -7.86 -9.11 -6.59
N ASP A 141 -7.45 -7.94 -6.06
CA ASP A 141 -8.08 -7.33 -4.88
C ASP A 141 -9.53 -6.94 -5.13
N ASP A 142 -9.85 -6.42 -6.34
CA ASP A 142 -11.22 -6.08 -6.71
C ASP A 142 -12.11 -7.32 -6.80
N TYR A 143 -11.62 -8.39 -7.43
CA TYR A 143 -12.34 -9.66 -7.46
C TYR A 143 -12.58 -10.22 -6.06
N SER A 144 -11.56 -10.21 -5.20
CA SER A 144 -11.70 -10.66 -3.81
C SER A 144 -12.77 -9.87 -3.07
N ARG A 145 -12.80 -8.54 -3.23
CA ARG A 145 -13.82 -7.67 -2.64
C ARG A 145 -15.22 -7.97 -3.19
N LYS A 146 -15.35 -8.19 -4.50
CA LYS A 146 -16.63 -8.54 -5.12
C LYS A 146 -17.19 -9.85 -4.58
N VAL A 147 -16.36 -10.87 -4.44
CA VAL A 147 -16.76 -12.16 -3.86
C VAL A 147 -17.22 -11.98 -2.41
N VAL A 148 -16.42 -11.29 -1.57
CA VAL A 148 -16.79 -11.02 -0.17
C VAL A 148 -18.07 -10.24 -0.08
N ASN A 149 -18.29 -9.24 -0.93
CA ASN A 149 -19.53 -8.46 -0.94
C ASN A 149 -20.75 -9.32 -1.36
N ALA A 150 -20.59 -10.19 -2.36
CA ALA A 150 -21.66 -11.11 -2.76
C ALA A 150 -22.02 -12.06 -1.62
N LEU A 151 -21.04 -12.60 -0.89
CA LEU A 151 -21.26 -13.43 0.28
C LEU A 151 -21.95 -12.67 1.42
N LYS A 152 -21.55 -11.42 1.68
CA LYS A 152 -22.21 -10.53 2.65
C LYS A 152 -23.67 -10.28 2.27
N CYS A 153 -23.95 -9.96 1.01
CA CYS A 153 -25.32 -9.77 0.52
C CYS A 153 -26.15 -11.04 0.67
N HIS A 154 -25.57 -12.20 0.36
CA HIS A 154 -26.25 -13.48 0.53
C HIS A 154 -26.59 -13.74 2.01
N HIS A 155 -25.64 -13.53 2.91
CA HIS A 155 -25.86 -13.68 4.36
C HIS A 155 -26.94 -12.72 4.87
N LEU A 156 -26.89 -11.45 4.44
CA LEU A 156 -27.81 -10.41 4.92
C LEU A 156 -29.23 -10.55 4.38
N LYS A 157 -29.51 -11.41 3.39
CA LYS A 157 -30.88 -11.66 2.90
C LYS A 157 -31.85 -12.06 4.02
N HIS A 158 -31.37 -12.81 5.00
CA HIS A 158 -32.20 -13.27 6.14
C HIS A 158 -32.55 -12.14 7.13
N TYR A 159 -31.89 -10.98 7.03
CA TYR A 159 -32.07 -9.83 7.91
C TYR A 159 -32.86 -8.69 7.25
N LEU A 160 -33.36 -8.89 6.03
CA LEU A 160 -34.17 -7.89 5.32
C LEU A 160 -35.44 -7.57 6.14
N GLY A 161 -35.73 -6.27 6.26
CA GLY A 161 -36.89 -5.79 7.04
C GLY A 161 -36.63 -5.60 8.54
N GLN A 162 -35.46 -5.99 9.05
CA GLN A 162 -35.06 -5.76 10.44
C GLN A 162 -34.35 -4.40 10.61
N LYS A 163 -34.46 -3.82 11.82
CA LYS A 163 -33.80 -2.58 12.18
C LYS A 163 -32.39 -2.88 12.69
N HIS A 164 -31.38 -2.24 12.10
CA HIS A 164 -29.99 -2.39 12.49
C HIS A 164 -29.37 -1.03 12.83
N LYS A 165 -28.40 -1.02 13.75
CA LYS A 165 -27.57 0.14 13.99
C LYS A 165 -26.58 0.28 12.81
N ALA A 166 -26.52 1.45 12.20
CA ALA A 166 -25.63 1.75 11.10
C ALA A 166 -24.89 3.05 11.35
N VAL A 167 -23.73 3.18 10.69
CA VAL A 167 -22.94 4.41 10.68
C VAL A 167 -22.80 4.84 9.22
N ILE A 168 -23.15 6.09 8.95
CA ILE A 168 -22.92 6.71 7.63
C ILE A 168 -21.43 7.10 7.56
N ALA A 169 -20.73 6.58 6.53
CA ALA A 169 -19.30 6.74 6.38
C ALA A 169 -18.93 7.34 5.00
#